data_bce6cfc13898c2b2e32103c023255c1e
#
_entry.id   bce6cfc13898c2b2e32103c023255c1e
#
_cell.length_a   1.000
_cell.length_b   1.000
_cell.length_c   1.000
_cell.angle_alpha   90.00
_cell.angle_beta   90.00
_cell.angle_gamma   90.00
#
_symmetry.space_group_name_H-M   'P 1'
#
loop_
_entity.id
_entity.type
_entity.pdbx_description
1 polymer ?
#
loop_
_entity_poly.entity_id
_entity_poly.type
_entity_poly.pdbx_seq_one_letter_code
_entity_poly.pdbx_strand_id
1 'polypeptide(L)'
;MGETRKAGGYHDGGVETVISVEAVTAQTKAIAQQVTVADLEALSGPNAFLQIENLRAGYGKMEILHEINLRVARKQSLCLIGPNGAGKSTILHAIFGFNDIFAGAIRIGDGPDKRDISKLSPNQKLKEAGIAYILQDKSVFPGMTVEENLWMGGFLMEDPKDAKAAAERVFEKYPRLADRRRHQAKVLSGGERRLLEISRALVMNPEILLVDEPSIGLEPRFIDMVFEILHDLQHNEGKTILMVEQNAKKGLEFADIGYVLVSGEIAIAGKGDDLLDNPDVGRLFLGG
;
A
#
# COMPACT_ATOMS: atom_id res chain seq x y z
N MET A 1 -38.58 -49.47 -17.73
CA MET A 1 -39.01 -48.28 -18.49
C MET A 1 -38.45 -47.05 -17.78
N GLY A 2 -37.35 -46.55 -18.21
CA GLY A 2 -36.65 -45.42 -17.61
C GLY A 2 -36.59 -44.29 -18.61
N GLU A 3 -37.16 -43.13 -18.25
CA GLU A 3 -37.13 -41.93 -19.06
C GLU A 3 -35.79 -41.21 -18.86
N THR A 4 -35.04 -41.06 -19.93
CA THR A 4 -33.86 -40.23 -20.04
C THR A 4 -34.24 -38.76 -20.23
N ARG A 5 -34.01 -37.91 -19.23
CA ARG A 5 -34.07 -36.44 -19.37
C ARG A 5 -32.88 -35.95 -20.19
N LYS A 6 -33.15 -35.29 -21.31
CA LYS A 6 -32.19 -34.58 -22.15
C LYS A 6 -31.71 -33.33 -21.37
N ALA A 7 -30.41 -33.19 -21.19
CA ALA A 7 -29.76 -31.99 -20.74
C ALA A 7 -29.81 -30.91 -21.86
N GLY A 8 -30.29 -29.72 -21.52
CA GLY A 8 -30.28 -28.56 -22.41
C GLY A 8 -28.86 -28.04 -22.62
N GLY A 9 -28.52 -27.77 -23.87
CA GLY A 9 -27.24 -27.17 -24.24
C GLY A 9 -27.13 -25.74 -23.72
N TYR A 10 -26.04 -25.45 -23.04
CA TYR A 10 -25.59 -24.09 -22.76
C TYR A 10 -24.82 -23.58 -23.96
N HIS A 11 -25.19 -22.39 -24.45
CA HIS A 11 -24.49 -21.67 -25.50
C HIS A 11 -23.08 -21.31 -25.04
N ASP A 12 -22.14 -21.50 -25.94
CA ASP A 12 -20.72 -21.18 -25.90
C ASP A 12 -20.53 -19.66 -25.72
N GLY A 13 -20.34 -19.25 -24.47
CA GLY A 13 -19.87 -17.91 -24.12
C GLY A 13 -18.36 -17.94 -24.08
N GLY A 14 -17.72 -17.02 -24.81
CA GLY A 14 -16.28 -16.96 -25.05
C GLY A 14 -15.44 -17.28 -23.79
N VAL A 15 -14.47 -18.15 -24.00
CA VAL A 15 -13.47 -18.50 -22.98
C VAL A 15 -12.60 -17.27 -22.78
N GLU A 16 -12.88 -16.48 -21.75
CA GLU A 16 -11.87 -15.58 -21.20
C GLU A 16 -10.68 -16.45 -20.79
N THR A 17 -9.58 -16.31 -21.51
CA THR A 17 -8.34 -17.02 -21.22
C THR A 17 -7.81 -16.48 -19.90
N VAL A 18 -8.17 -17.13 -18.78
CA VAL A 18 -7.59 -16.82 -17.46
C VAL A 18 -6.11 -17.19 -17.56
N ILE A 19 -5.27 -16.18 -17.79
CA ILE A 19 -3.81 -16.37 -17.80
C ILE A 19 -3.42 -16.80 -16.39
N SER A 20 -2.78 -17.97 -16.25
CA SER A 20 -2.35 -18.45 -14.92
C SER A 20 -1.28 -17.55 -14.32
N VAL A 21 -1.19 -17.51 -12.98
CA VAL A 21 -0.17 -16.74 -12.27
C VAL A 21 1.25 -17.10 -12.74
N GLU A 22 1.48 -18.41 -13.05
CA GLU A 22 2.75 -18.87 -13.60
C GLU A 22 3.02 -18.30 -14.99
N ALA A 23 2.00 -18.23 -15.84
CA ALA A 23 2.14 -17.67 -17.19
C ALA A 23 2.40 -16.15 -17.14
N VAL A 24 1.70 -15.41 -16.26
CA VAL A 24 1.97 -13.99 -16.02
C VAL A 24 3.38 -13.81 -15.51
N THR A 25 3.82 -14.60 -14.55
CA THR A 25 5.17 -14.55 -13.98
C THR A 25 6.24 -14.82 -15.04
N ALA A 26 6.07 -15.84 -15.87
CA ALA A 26 7.01 -16.18 -16.95
C ALA A 26 7.08 -15.07 -18.01
N GLN A 27 5.93 -14.51 -18.41
CA GLN A 27 5.89 -13.41 -19.38
C GLN A 27 6.49 -12.13 -18.81
N THR A 28 6.22 -11.79 -17.55
CA THR A 28 6.81 -10.61 -16.92
C THR A 28 8.31 -10.74 -16.78
N LYS A 29 8.83 -11.94 -16.44
CA LYS A 29 10.28 -12.19 -16.44
C LYS A 29 10.91 -12.02 -17.84
N ALA A 30 10.18 -12.34 -18.90
CA ALA A 30 10.67 -12.18 -20.27
C ALA A 30 10.75 -10.70 -20.71
N ILE A 31 9.90 -9.83 -20.16
CA ILE A 31 9.89 -8.39 -20.43
C ILE A 31 10.60 -7.58 -19.33
N ALA A 32 11.06 -8.24 -18.26
CA ALA A 32 11.76 -7.57 -17.17
C ALA A 32 12.97 -6.80 -17.70
N GLN A 33 12.97 -5.52 -17.45
CA GLN A 33 14.13 -4.67 -17.68
C GLN A 33 15.04 -4.78 -16.48
N GLN A 34 16.36 -4.74 -16.71
CA GLN A 34 17.27 -4.62 -15.60
C GLN A 34 17.15 -3.20 -15.02
N VAL A 35 16.32 -3.05 -13.97
CA VAL A 35 16.13 -1.77 -13.29
C VAL A 35 17.40 -1.40 -12.55
N THR A 36 18.08 -0.36 -13.02
CA THR A 36 19.33 0.09 -12.41
C THR A 36 19.09 1.12 -11.32
N VAL A 37 20.11 1.34 -10.47
CA VAL A 37 20.06 2.41 -9.47
C VAL A 37 19.89 3.79 -10.14
N ALA A 38 20.47 3.99 -11.32
CA ALA A 38 20.33 5.24 -12.08
C ALA A 38 18.88 5.48 -12.54
N ASP A 39 18.16 4.42 -12.95
CA ASP A 39 16.74 4.53 -13.30
C ASP A 39 15.90 4.92 -12.09
N LEU A 40 16.19 4.33 -10.91
CA LEU A 40 15.51 4.67 -9.68
C LEU A 40 15.81 6.10 -9.22
N GLU A 41 17.02 6.59 -9.43
CA GLU A 41 17.41 7.98 -9.17
C GLU A 41 16.71 8.95 -10.13
N ALA A 42 16.53 8.58 -11.38
CA ALA A 42 15.78 9.38 -12.34
C ALA A 42 14.30 9.56 -11.94
N LEU A 43 13.70 8.53 -11.32
CA LEU A 43 12.32 8.56 -10.85
C LEU A 43 12.12 9.34 -9.56
N SER A 44 13.00 9.15 -8.56
CA SER A 44 12.87 9.74 -7.21
C SER A 44 13.70 11.02 -7.03
N GLY A 45 14.53 11.39 -8.01
CA GLY A 45 15.58 12.38 -7.83
C GLY A 45 16.76 11.88 -6.99
N PRO A 46 17.86 12.66 -6.93
CA PRO A 46 19.08 12.26 -6.25
C PRO A 46 18.93 12.13 -4.72
N ASN A 47 17.94 12.82 -4.15
CA ASN A 47 17.70 12.91 -2.71
C ASN A 47 16.42 12.16 -2.30
N ALA A 48 16.31 10.88 -2.67
CA ALA A 48 15.19 10.04 -2.20
C ALA A 48 15.05 10.13 -0.67
N PHE A 49 13.81 10.30 -0.17
CA PHE A 49 13.52 10.38 1.26
C PHE A 49 13.53 9.02 1.94
N LEU A 50 12.90 8.01 1.31
CA LEU A 50 13.01 6.61 1.70
C LEU A 50 13.81 5.86 0.63
N GLN A 51 14.78 5.05 1.08
CA GLN A 51 15.65 4.27 0.22
C GLN A 51 15.79 2.86 0.76
N ILE A 52 15.58 1.89 -0.11
CA ILE A 52 15.82 0.46 0.13
C ILE A 52 16.94 0.02 -0.76
N GLU A 53 17.94 -0.67 -0.20
CA GLU A 53 19.13 -1.12 -0.91
C GLU A 53 19.37 -2.61 -0.70
N ASN A 54 19.36 -3.38 -1.80
CA ASN A 54 19.64 -4.81 -1.86
C ASN A 54 18.92 -5.60 -0.77
N LEU A 55 17.65 -5.28 -0.52
CA LEU A 55 16.88 -5.84 0.58
C LEU A 55 16.51 -7.29 0.29
N ARG A 56 16.93 -8.18 1.19
CA ARG A 56 16.45 -9.56 1.26
C ARG A 56 15.66 -9.73 2.56
N ALA A 57 14.40 -10.13 2.45
CA ALA A 57 13.51 -10.21 3.59
C ALA A 57 12.44 -11.30 3.41
N GLY A 58 11.82 -11.70 4.53
CA GLY A 58 10.79 -12.73 4.50
C GLY A 58 10.29 -13.06 5.90
N TYR A 59 9.84 -14.29 6.13
CA TYR A 59 9.23 -14.72 7.39
C TYR A 59 9.93 -15.96 7.94
N GLY A 60 10.46 -15.87 9.14
CA GLY A 60 11.23 -16.92 9.75
C GLY A 60 12.46 -17.28 8.90
N LYS A 61 12.46 -18.46 8.26
CA LYS A 61 13.55 -18.89 7.36
C LYS A 61 13.20 -18.75 5.87
N MET A 62 11.98 -18.37 5.55
CA MET A 62 11.51 -18.27 4.18
C MET A 62 11.82 -16.87 3.63
N GLU A 63 12.71 -16.80 2.67
CA GLU A 63 13.00 -15.58 1.93
C GLU A 63 11.95 -15.36 0.84
N ILE A 64 11.38 -14.16 0.79
CA ILE A 64 10.34 -13.75 -0.16
C ILE A 64 10.85 -12.65 -1.09
N LEU A 65 11.66 -11.74 -0.57
CA LEU A 65 12.19 -10.59 -1.30
C LEU A 65 13.67 -10.83 -1.62
N HIS A 66 14.04 -10.61 -2.88
CA HIS A 66 15.36 -10.88 -3.41
C HIS A 66 15.97 -9.58 -3.98
N GLU A 67 16.95 -9.02 -3.27
CA GLU A 67 17.74 -7.85 -3.69
C GLU A 67 16.90 -6.63 -4.13
N ILE A 68 15.80 -6.36 -3.40
CA ILE A 68 14.92 -5.22 -3.69
C ILE A 68 15.68 -3.91 -3.54
N ASN A 69 15.64 -3.10 -4.58
CA ASN A 69 16.07 -1.71 -4.59
C ASN A 69 14.88 -0.81 -4.88
N LEU A 70 14.58 0.16 -4.01
CA LEU A 70 13.43 1.04 -4.12
C LEU A 70 13.78 2.43 -3.61
N ARG A 71 13.29 3.45 -4.28
CA ARG A 71 13.48 4.84 -3.88
C ARG A 71 12.20 5.64 -4.04
N VAL A 72 11.93 6.54 -3.09
CA VAL A 72 10.82 7.49 -3.16
C VAL A 72 11.23 8.81 -2.53
N ALA A 73 10.90 9.91 -3.18
CA ALA A 73 11.15 11.25 -2.67
C ALA A 73 10.10 11.67 -1.63
N ARG A 74 10.35 12.77 -0.92
CA ARG A 74 9.33 13.41 -0.09
C ARG A 74 8.12 13.82 -0.92
N LYS A 75 6.93 13.64 -0.37
CA LYS A 75 5.65 14.02 -0.98
C LYS A 75 5.34 13.29 -2.29
N GLN A 76 6.07 12.24 -2.59
CA GLN A 76 5.86 11.41 -3.76
C GLN A 76 5.02 10.19 -3.39
N SER A 77 4.17 9.77 -4.32
CA SER A 77 3.41 8.51 -4.22
C SER A 77 4.07 7.41 -5.05
N LEU A 78 4.12 6.21 -4.46
CA LEU A 78 4.66 5.01 -5.09
C LEU A 78 3.64 3.89 -4.99
N CYS A 79 3.33 3.22 -6.11
CA CYS A 79 2.47 2.05 -6.14
C CYS A 79 3.25 0.79 -6.54
N LEU A 80 3.11 -0.26 -5.72
CA LEU A 80 3.58 -1.60 -6.01
C LEU A 80 2.45 -2.41 -6.64
N ILE A 81 2.63 -2.86 -7.87
CA ILE A 81 1.72 -3.75 -8.58
C ILE A 81 2.39 -5.08 -8.90
N GLY A 82 1.61 -6.08 -9.28
CA GLY A 82 2.10 -7.42 -9.61
C GLY A 82 1.15 -8.52 -9.17
N PRO A 83 1.41 -9.77 -9.55
CA PRO A 83 0.54 -10.89 -9.24
C PRO A 83 0.45 -11.15 -7.72
N ASN A 84 -0.59 -11.89 -7.31
CA ASN A 84 -0.72 -12.33 -5.92
C ASN A 84 0.46 -13.25 -5.56
N GLY A 85 1.00 -13.06 -4.35
CA GLY A 85 2.19 -13.79 -3.91
C GLY A 85 3.53 -13.23 -4.42
N ALA A 86 3.54 -12.14 -5.21
CA ALA A 86 4.79 -11.54 -5.70
C ALA A 86 5.68 -10.92 -4.61
N GLY A 87 5.17 -10.72 -3.39
CA GLY A 87 5.91 -10.10 -2.30
C GLY A 87 5.58 -8.63 -2.04
N LYS A 88 4.54 -8.07 -2.66
CA LYS A 88 4.17 -6.64 -2.54
C LYS A 88 3.99 -6.20 -1.09
N SER A 89 3.06 -6.81 -0.35
CA SER A 89 2.85 -6.49 1.08
C SER A 89 4.06 -6.83 1.94
N THR A 90 4.90 -7.80 1.50
CA THR A 90 6.15 -8.13 2.20
C THR A 90 7.15 -6.98 2.18
N ILE A 91 7.17 -6.14 1.12
CA ILE A 91 7.96 -4.89 1.09
C ILE A 91 7.46 -3.92 2.16
N LEU A 92 6.13 -3.68 2.23
CA LEU A 92 5.56 -2.81 3.26
C LEU A 92 5.83 -3.34 4.68
N HIS A 93 5.73 -4.68 4.85
CA HIS A 93 6.07 -5.35 6.11
C HIS A 93 7.54 -5.15 6.49
N ALA A 94 8.47 -5.23 5.54
CA ALA A 94 9.90 -5.00 5.79
C ALA A 94 10.15 -3.54 6.22
N ILE A 95 9.54 -2.57 5.52
CA ILE A 95 9.64 -1.16 5.87
C ILE A 95 9.11 -0.93 7.27
N PHE A 96 7.97 -1.52 7.64
CA PHE A 96 7.36 -1.30 8.95
C PHE A 96 7.94 -2.17 10.08
N GLY A 97 8.62 -3.29 9.74
CA GLY A 97 9.26 -4.18 10.71
C GLY A 97 8.37 -5.35 11.18
N PHE A 98 7.50 -5.85 10.30
CA PHE A 98 6.66 -7.01 10.57
C PHE A 98 7.25 -8.34 10.08
N ASN A 99 8.40 -8.32 9.43
CA ASN A 99 9.10 -9.50 8.96
C ASN A 99 10.61 -9.42 9.21
N ASP A 100 11.33 -10.46 8.87
CA ASP A 100 12.77 -10.57 9.08
C ASP A 100 13.52 -10.00 7.88
N ILE A 101 14.52 -9.16 8.14
CA ILE A 101 15.47 -8.67 7.14
C ILE A 101 16.73 -9.54 7.22
N PHE A 102 17.07 -10.24 6.13
CA PHE A 102 18.23 -11.11 6.03
C PHE A 102 19.48 -10.38 5.53
N ALA A 103 19.30 -9.39 4.62
CA ALA A 103 20.37 -8.56 4.08
C ALA A 103 19.81 -7.23 3.55
N GLY A 104 20.72 -6.29 3.25
CA GLY A 104 20.37 -4.97 2.74
C GLY A 104 20.05 -3.98 3.83
N ALA A 105 19.55 -2.80 3.45
CA ALA A 105 19.23 -1.71 4.38
C ALA A 105 18.00 -0.93 3.94
N ILE A 106 17.30 -0.36 4.91
CA ILE A 106 16.20 0.59 4.73
C ILE A 106 16.61 1.89 5.41
N ARG A 107 16.72 2.96 4.63
CA ARG A 107 17.18 4.26 5.10
C ARG A 107 16.14 5.34 4.86
N ILE A 108 16.06 6.29 5.79
CA ILE A 108 15.15 7.44 5.74
C ILE A 108 15.91 8.73 6.08
N GLY A 109 15.53 9.82 5.46
CA GLY A 109 16.07 11.15 5.72
C GLY A 109 16.45 11.91 4.47
N ASP A 110 16.79 13.18 4.65
CA ASP A 110 17.21 14.07 3.59
C ASP A 110 18.75 14.11 3.50
N GLY A 111 19.27 14.26 2.28
CA GLY A 111 20.71 14.38 2.05
C GLY A 111 21.47 13.04 2.11
N PRO A 112 22.82 13.09 2.25
CA PRO A 112 23.66 11.90 2.21
C PRO A 112 23.61 11.05 3.49
N ASP A 113 23.38 11.68 4.64
CA ASP A 113 23.44 11.02 5.96
C ASP A 113 22.06 10.48 6.38
N LYS A 114 21.53 9.54 5.59
CA LYS A 114 20.25 8.89 5.92
C LYS A 114 20.38 7.96 7.11
N ARG A 115 19.38 8.02 8.02
CA ARG A 115 19.27 7.11 9.16
C ARG A 115 18.86 5.71 8.68
N ASP A 116 19.61 4.69 9.06
CA ASP A 116 19.21 3.29 8.90
C ASP A 116 18.11 2.94 9.92
N ILE A 117 16.98 2.47 9.41
CA ILE A 117 15.81 2.09 10.20
C ILE A 117 15.50 0.58 10.13
N SER A 118 16.37 -0.21 9.49
CA SER A 118 16.16 -1.64 9.25
C SER A 118 15.84 -2.42 10.51
N LYS A 119 16.48 -2.07 11.63
CA LYS A 119 16.36 -2.77 12.92
C LYS A 119 15.36 -2.15 13.90
N LEU A 120 14.72 -1.05 13.53
CA LEU A 120 13.72 -0.43 14.38
C LEU A 120 12.47 -1.31 14.49
N SER A 121 11.93 -1.42 15.69
CA SER A 121 10.63 -2.06 15.92
C SER A 121 9.49 -1.24 15.28
N PRO A 122 8.30 -1.82 15.03
CA PRO A 122 7.15 -1.10 14.49
C PRO A 122 6.78 0.16 15.28
N ASN A 123 6.83 0.09 16.61
CA ASN A 123 6.58 1.24 17.49
C ASN A 123 7.59 2.37 17.28
N GLN A 124 8.87 2.01 17.14
CA GLN A 124 9.93 2.99 16.86
C GLN A 124 9.80 3.56 15.44
N LYS A 125 9.43 2.77 14.46
CA LYS A 125 9.18 3.26 13.09
C LYS A 125 8.03 4.25 13.05
N LEU A 126 6.97 4.04 13.80
CA LEU A 126 5.88 5.02 13.94
C LEU A 126 6.33 6.26 14.72
N LYS A 127 6.91 6.09 15.93
CA LYS A 127 7.23 7.21 16.82
C LYS A 127 8.47 8.00 16.39
N GLU A 128 9.52 7.32 15.92
CA GLU A 128 10.83 7.93 15.66
C GLU A 128 11.13 8.17 14.17
N ALA A 129 10.58 7.34 13.28
CA ALA A 129 10.78 7.46 11.84
C ALA A 129 9.56 8.05 11.11
N GLY A 130 8.45 8.32 11.81
CA GLY A 130 7.26 8.91 11.23
C GLY A 130 6.58 8.06 10.16
N ILE A 131 6.64 6.73 10.29
CA ILE A 131 6.06 5.79 9.34
C ILE A 131 4.81 5.17 9.96
N ALA A 132 3.64 5.36 9.33
CA ALA A 132 2.42 4.67 9.73
C ALA A 132 2.01 3.62 8.69
N TYR A 133 1.31 2.57 9.14
CA TYR A 133 0.84 1.49 8.30
C TYR A 133 -0.68 1.38 8.36
N ILE A 134 -1.33 1.50 7.20
CA ILE A 134 -2.76 1.31 7.00
C ILE A 134 -2.95 -0.08 6.43
N LEU A 135 -3.36 -1.01 7.28
CA LEU A 135 -3.55 -2.42 6.94
C LEU A 135 -4.73 -2.62 5.97
N GLN A 136 -4.71 -3.72 5.25
CA GLN A 136 -5.77 -4.13 4.32
C GLN A 136 -7.14 -4.22 5.00
N ASP A 137 -7.22 -4.85 6.19
CA ASP A 137 -8.43 -4.98 6.98
C ASP A 137 -8.13 -5.05 8.50
N LYS A 138 -9.20 -5.11 9.31
CA LYS A 138 -9.17 -5.34 10.78
C LYS A 138 -8.30 -4.36 11.56
N SER A 139 -8.08 -3.17 11.03
CA SER A 139 -7.26 -2.17 11.69
C SER A 139 -8.04 -1.29 12.67
N VAL A 140 -9.35 -1.46 12.83
CA VAL A 140 -10.18 -0.80 13.86
C VAL A 140 -10.57 -1.77 14.97
N PHE A 141 -10.85 -1.23 16.15
CA PHE A 141 -11.41 -1.95 17.28
C PHE A 141 -12.94 -1.87 17.22
N PRO A 142 -13.66 -2.93 16.77
CA PRO A 142 -15.09 -2.85 16.44
C PRO A 142 -15.98 -2.60 17.65
N GLY A 143 -15.56 -2.99 18.85
CA GLY A 143 -16.27 -2.75 20.10
C GLY A 143 -16.07 -1.37 20.72
N MET A 144 -15.06 -0.62 20.24
CA MET A 144 -14.80 0.76 20.65
C MET A 144 -15.57 1.75 19.80
N THR A 145 -15.83 2.93 20.36
CA THR A 145 -16.38 4.05 19.60
C THR A 145 -15.38 4.58 18.57
N VAL A 146 -15.87 5.39 17.63
CA VAL A 146 -15.02 6.10 16.65
C VAL A 146 -13.97 6.94 17.37
N GLU A 147 -14.38 7.68 18.40
CA GLU A 147 -13.50 8.52 19.21
C GLU A 147 -12.42 7.72 19.90
N GLU A 148 -12.77 6.61 20.56
CA GLU A 148 -11.81 5.73 21.23
C GLU A 148 -10.84 5.10 20.24
N ASN A 149 -11.29 4.72 19.04
CA ASN A 149 -10.42 4.23 17.98
C ASN A 149 -9.38 5.28 17.57
N LEU A 150 -9.75 6.56 17.46
CA LEU A 150 -8.82 7.63 17.16
C LEU A 150 -7.82 7.83 18.32
N TRP A 151 -8.25 7.81 19.58
CA TRP A 151 -7.34 7.90 20.73
C TRP A 151 -6.31 6.76 20.74
N MET A 152 -6.74 5.55 20.38
CA MET A 152 -5.81 4.42 20.21
C MET A 152 -4.76 4.64 19.11
N GLY A 153 -5.05 5.46 18.10
CA GLY A 153 -4.07 5.88 17.10
C GLY A 153 -2.90 6.67 17.72
N GLY A 154 -3.16 7.40 18.81
CA GLY A 154 -2.17 8.17 19.59
C GLY A 154 -1.59 7.44 20.79
N PHE A 155 -1.75 6.11 20.90
CA PHE A 155 -1.31 5.33 22.08
C PHE A 155 0.19 5.49 22.41
N LEU A 156 1.02 5.79 21.42
CA LEU A 156 2.46 6.03 21.62
C LEU A 156 2.82 7.48 21.97
N MET A 157 1.85 8.39 22.05
CA MET A 157 2.07 9.76 22.52
C MET A 157 2.36 9.76 24.04
N GLU A 158 3.19 10.70 24.48
CA GLU A 158 3.60 10.78 25.89
C GLU A 158 2.47 11.29 26.79
N ASP A 159 1.72 12.30 26.32
CA ASP A 159 0.54 12.80 27.00
C ASP A 159 -0.74 12.30 26.29
N PRO A 160 -1.63 11.59 26.97
CA PRO A 160 -2.94 11.21 26.44
C PRO A 160 -3.81 12.38 25.95
N LYS A 161 -3.55 13.60 26.44
CA LYS A 161 -4.23 14.81 25.98
C LYS A 161 -3.88 15.13 24.53
N ASP A 162 -2.65 14.85 24.12
CA ASP A 162 -2.21 15.07 22.75
C ASP A 162 -2.94 14.15 21.77
N ALA A 163 -3.17 12.89 22.15
CA ALA A 163 -3.97 11.95 21.36
C ALA A 163 -5.42 12.45 21.20
N LYS A 164 -6.01 13.01 22.27
CA LYS A 164 -7.37 13.59 22.20
C LYS A 164 -7.39 14.84 21.32
N ALA A 165 -6.42 15.73 21.45
CA ALA A 165 -6.31 16.93 20.62
C ALA A 165 -6.09 16.57 19.14
N ALA A 166 -5.31 15.53 18.86
CA ALA A 166 -5.12 15.01 17.50
C ALA A 166 -6.43 14.42 16.93
N ALA A 167 -7.22 13.71 17.75
CA ALA A 167 -8.52 13.21 17.35
C ALA A 167 -9.53 14.34 17.03
N GLU A 168 -9.50 15.46 17.77
CA GLU A 168 -10.35 16.62 17.44
C GLU A 168 -10.01 17.18 16.06
N ARG A 169 -8.73 17.32 15.70
CA ARG A 169 -8.31 17.73 14.33
C ARG A 169 -8.82 16.79 13.24
N VAL A 170 -8.88 15.47 13.53
CA VAL A 170 -9.49 14.50 12.62
C VAL A 170 -10.98 14.75 12.46
N PHE A 171 -11.71 15.03 13.54
CA PHE A 171 -13.14 15.33 13.48
C PHE A 171 -13.44 16.65 12.74
N GLU A 172 -12.59 17.65 12.90
CA GLU A 172 -12.69 18.90 12.13
C GLU A 172 -12.50 18.64 10.62
N LYS A 173 -11.51 17.80 10.25
CA LYS A 173 -11.24 17.46 8.86
C LYS A 173 -12.32 16.54 8.26
N TYR A 174 -12.86 15.61 9.03
CA TYR A 174 -13.82 14.59 8.55
C TYR A 174 -15.15 14.64 9.31
N PRO A 175 -16.08 15.56 8.96
CA PRO A 175 -17.37 15.71 9.64
C PRO A 175 -18.18 14.41 9.72
N ARG A 176 -18.09 13.53 8.69
CA ARG A 176 -18.74 12.21 8.69
C ARG A 176 -18.32 11.33 9.88
N LEU A 177 -17.06 11.42 10.33
CA LEU A 177 -16.61 10.73 11.54
C LEU A 177 -17.09 11.44 12.80
N ALA A 178 -17.12 12.77 12.79
CA ALA A 178 -17.65 13.57 13.91
C ALA A 178 -19.11 13.21 14.22
N ASP A 179 -19.95 13.07 13.19
CA ASP A 179 -21.36 12.65 13.33
C ASP A 179 -21.50 11.24 13.94
N ARG A 180 -20.48 10.40 13.76
CA ARG A 180 -20.43 9.03 14.29
C ARG A 180 -19.58 8.88 15.55
N ARG A 181 -19.08 9.98 16.10
CA ARG A 181 -18.08 10.03 17.18
C ARG A 181 -18.32 9.03 18.31
N ARG A 182 -19.57 8.93 18.79
CA ARG A 182 -19.98 8.06 19.91
C ARG A 182 -20.50 6.69 19.49
N HIS A 183 -20.56 6.39 18.18
CA HIS A 183 -20.98 5.09 17.70
C HIS A 183 -19.84 4.10 17.75
N GLN A 184 -20.15 2.84 18.05
CA GLN A 184 -19.15 1.76 17.95
C GLN A 184 -18.73 1.54 16.49
N ALA A 185 -17.44 1.27 16.25
CA ALA A 185 -16.90 1.10 14.90
C ALA A 185 -17.54 -0.06 14.12
N LYS A 186 -18.11 -1.07 14.81
CA LYS A 186 -18.80 -2.20 14.17
C LYS A 186 -20.06 -1.81 13.38
N VAL A 187 -20.68 -0.67 13.67
CA VAL A 187 -21.90 -0.23 12.99
C VAL A 187 -21.63 0.71 11.81
N LEU A 188 -20.37 1.05 11.57
CA LEU A 188 -19.97 1.88 10.44
C LEU A 188 -20.14 1.15 9.11
N SER A 189 -20.52 1.89 8.07
CA SER A 189 -20.42 1.41 6.69
C SER A 189 -18.98 1.08 6.31
N GLY A 190 -18.77 0.33 5.21
CA GLY A 190 -17.42 0.01 4.72
C GLY A 190 -16.58 1.27 4.49
N GLY A 191 -17.15 2.29 3.84
CA GLY A 191 -16.46 3.56 3.60
C GLY A 191 -16.17 4.37 4.86
N GLU A 192 -17.12 4.46 5.81
CA GLU A 192 -16.88 5.12 7.10
C GLU A 192 -15.79 4.40 7.91
N ARG A 193 -15.77 3.06 7.86
CA ARG A 193 -14.75 2.26 8.51
C ARG A 193 -13.38 2.51 7.89
N ARG A 194 -13.28 2.52 6.55
CA ARG A 194 -12.02 2.79 5.85
C ARG A 194 -11.50 4.20 6.15
N LEU A 195 -12.40 5.19 6.21
CA LEU A 195 -12.06 6.54 6.64
C LEU A 195 -11.51 6.56 8.08
N LEU A 196 -12.11 5.81 9.00
CA LEU A 196 -11.62 5.69 10.38
C LEU A 196 -10.24 5.02 10.45
N GLU A 197 -9.98 3.99 9.65
CA GLU A 197 -8.69 3.31 9.56
C GLU A 197 -7.58 4.26 9.12
N ILE A 198 -7.81 5.02 8.04
CA ILE A 198 -6.89 6.04 7.55
C ILE A 198 -6.69 7.11 8.62
N SER A 199 -7.77 7.64 9.17
CA SER A 199 -7.74 8.71 10.17
C SER A 199 -6.98 8.32 11.43
N ARG A 200 -7.12 7.06 11.88
CA ARG A 200 -6.38 6.55 13.04
C ARG A 200 -4.86 6.54 12.79
N ALA A 201 -4.43 6.19 11.59
CA ALA A 201 -3.01 6.23 11.23
C ALA A 201 -2.45 7.66 11.22
N LEU A 202 -3.30 8.67 10.94
CA LEU A 202 -2.91 10.08 10.88
C LEU A 202 -2.78 10.74 12.27
N VAL A 203 -3.29 10.14 13.34
CA VAL A 203 -3.24 10.73 14.69
C VAL A 203 -1.81 11.06 15.13
N MET A 204 -0.83 10.19 14.82
CA MET A 204 0.59 10.42 15.09
C MET A 204 1.27 11.38 14.10
N ASN A 205 0.53 11.96 13.15
CA ASN A 205 1.04 12.84 12.11
C ASN A 205 2.27 12.29 11.36
N PRO A 206 2.19 11.08 10.78
CA PRO A 206 3.34 10.47 10.11
C PRO A 206 3.74 11.24 8.84
N GLU A 207 5.02 11.11 8.45
CA GLU A 207 5.55 11.63 7.18
C GLU A 207 5.37 10.64 6.03
N ILE A 208 5.39 9.33 6.35
CA ILE A 208 5.23 8.23 5.40
C ILE A 208 3.99 7.41 5.76
N LEU A 209 3.16 7.16 4.78
CA LEU A 209 2.02 6.25 4.86
C LEU A 209 2.29 5.00 4.02
N LEU A 210 2.31 3.85 4.66
CA LEU A 210 2.28 2.55 4.01
C LEU A 210 0.82 2.12 3.91
N VAL A 211 0.32 1.86 2.71
CA VAL A 211 -1.10 1.60 2.46
C VAL A 211 -1.25 0.27 1.73
N ASP A 212 -1.85 -0.71 2.39
CA ASP A 212 -2.00 -2.05 1.83
C ASP A 212 -3.42 -2.26 1.32
N GLU A 213 -3.55 -2.43 0.01
CA GLU A 213 -4.79 -2.70 -0.75
C GLU A 213 -6.00 -1.86 -0.29
N PRO A 214 -5.92 -0.52 -0.39
CA PRO A 214 -6.94 0.37 0.17
C PRO A 214 -8.33 0.22 -0.45
N SER A 215 -8.43 -0.31 -1.67
CA SER A 215 -9.69 -0.43 -2.40
C SER A 215 -10.42 -1.76 -2.18
N ILE A 216 -9.75 -2.76 -1.59
CA ILE A 216 -10.30 -4.12 -1.53
C ILE A 216 -11.62 -4.18 -0.75
N GLY A 217 -12.60 -4.89 -1.31
CA GLY A 217 -13.90 -5.11 -0.66
C GLY A 217 -14.79 -3.87 -0.52
N LEU A 218 -14.41 -2.75 -1.13
CA LEU A 218 -15.21 -1.53 -1.13
C LEU A 218 -16.11 -1.44 -2.38
N GLU A 219 -17.28 -0.81 -2.20
CA GLU A 219 -18.11 -0.37 -3.32
C GLU A 219 -17.39 0.73 -4.13
N PRO A 220 -17.61 0.84 -5.46
CA PRO A 220 -16.90 1.80 -6.33
C PRO A 220 -16.84 3.23 -5.79
N ARG A 221 -17.98 3.77 -5.28
CA ARG A 221 -18.05 5.12 -4.71
C ARG A 221 -17.13 5.34 -3.50
N PHE A 222 -16.84 4.28 -2.75
CA PHE A 222 -15.93 4.37 -1.59
C PHE A 222 -14.48 4.21 -2.01
N ILE A 223 -14.21 3.50 -3.12
CA ILE A 223 -12.89 3.44 -3.73
C ILE A 223 -12.45 4.85 -4.13
N ASP A 224 -13.29 5.56 -4.89
CA ASP A 224 -12.99 6.94 -5.33
C ASP A 224 -12.75 7.86 -4.11
N MET A 225 -13.60 7.79 -3.10
CA MET A 225 -13.42 8.55 -1.84
C MET A 225 -12.06 8.28 -1.18
N VAL A 226 -11.61 7.01 -1.14
CA VAL A 226 -10.33 6.65 -0.51
C VAL A 226 -9.15 7.23 -1.31
N PHE A 227 -9.19 7.14 -2.64
CA PHE A 227 -8.14 7.72 -3.48
C PHE A 227 -8.12 9.26 -3.42
N GLU A 228 -9.29 9.92 -3.33
CA GLU A 228 -9.39 11.36 -3.08
C GLU A 228 -8.73 11.76 -1.74
N ILE A 229 -8.97 10.98 -0.67
CA ILE A 229 -8.32 11.22 0.62
C ILE A 229 -6.81 11.05 0.53
N LEU A 230 -6.32 9.98 -0.12
CA LEU A 230 -4.88 9.75 -0.27
C LEU A 230 -4.24 10.86 -1.12
N HIS A 231 -4.92 11.33 -2.17
CA HIS A 231 -4.47 12.45 -3.00
C HIS A 231 -4.38 13.75 -2.18
N ASP A 232 -5.38 14.05 -1.35
CA ASP A 232 -5.37 15.19 -0.44
C ASP A 232 -4.19 15.12 0.56
N LEU A 233 -3.95 13.93 1.13
CA LEU A 233 -2.84 13.70 2.06
C LEU A 233 -1.47 13.90 1.39
N GLN A 234 -1.31 13.47 0.14
CA GLN A 234 -0.08 13.67 -0.59
C GLN A 234 0.13 15.13 -0.97
N HIS A 235 -0.84 15.75 -1.64
CA HIS A 235 -0.66 17.07 -2.28
C HIS A 235 -0.84 18.25 -1.32
N ASN A 236 -1.81 18.17 -0.43
CA ASN A 236 -2.13 19.27 0.49
C ASN A 236 -1.41 19.14 1.84
N GLU A 237 -1.24 17.91 2.36
CA GLU A 237 -0.53 17.67 3.62
C GLU A 237 0.94 17.25 3.44
N GLY A 238 1.35 17.01 2.21
CA GLY A 238 2.75 16.68 1.88
C GLY A 238 3.20 15.32 2.40
N LYS A 239 2.29 14.35 2.53
CA LYS A 239 2.65 12.99 2.93
C LYS A 239 3.34 12.25 1.79
N THR A 240 4.29 11.39 2.12
CA THR A 240 4.88 10.41 1.19
C THR A 240 4.07 9.12 1.31
N ILE A 241 3.62 8.56 0.19
CA ILE A 241 2.73 7.39 0.19
C ILE A 241 3.36 6.23 -0.56
N LEU A 242 3.48 5.08 0.11
CA LEU A 242 3.83 3.82 -0.54
C LEU A 242 2.61 2.91 -0.46
N MET A 243 2.09 2.53 -1.61
CA MET A 243 0.86 1.75 -1.70
C MET A 243 1.10 0.41 -2.41
N VAL A 244 0.46 -0.63 -1.91
CA VAL A 244 0.17 -1.87 -2.65
C VAL A 244 -1.26 -1.79 -3.10
N GLU A 245 -1.54 -2.06 -4.37
CA GLU A 245 -2.91 -2.07 -4.88
C GLU A 245 -3.13 -3.26 -5.84
N GLN A 246 -4.26 -3.94 -5.67
CA GLN A 246 -4.64 -5.05 -6.51
C GLN A 246 -5.24 -4.55 -7.83
N ASN A 247 -5.99 -3.45 -7.80
CA ASN A 247 -6.43 -2.74 -8.99
C ASN A 247 -5.27 -1.91 -9.54
N ALA A 248 -4.43 -2.56 -10.35
CA ALA A 248 -3.21 -1.96 -10.88
C ALA A 248 -3.47 -0.64 -11.62
N LYS A 249 -4.58 -0.54 -12.37
CA LYS A 249 -4.95 0.68 -13.08
C LYS A 249 -5.17 1.84 -12.11
N LYS A 250 -6.03 1.67 -11.09
CA LYS A 250 -6.28 2.70 -10.07
C LYS A 250 -5.02 3.07 -9.29
N GLY A 251 -4.19 2.07 -8.97
CA GLY A 251 -2.93 2.29 -8.26
C GLY A 251 -1.95 3.13 -9.07
N LEU A 252 -1.79 2.85 -10.37
CA LEU A 252 -0.90 3.60 -11.26
C LEU A 252 -1.46 4.99 -11.61
N GLU A 253 -2.79 5.14 -11.78
CA GLU A 253 -3.44 6.45 -11.95
C GLU A 253 -3.19 7.40 -10.78
N PHE A 254 -3.04 6.85 -9.58
CA PHE A 254 -2.74 7.62 -8.37
C PHE A 254 -1.26 7.94 -8.21
N ALA A 255 -0.36 7.03 -8.61
CA ALA A 255 1.03 7.05 -8.22
C ALA A 255 1.94 7.85 -9.15
N ASP A 256 2.82 8.68 -8.59
CA ASP A 256 3.93 9.31 -9.34
C ASP A 256 4.88 8.26 -9.90
N ILE A 257 5.12 7.18 -9.14
CA ILE A 257 6.03 6.08 -9.50
C ILE A 257 5.31 4.74 -9.34
N GLY A 258 5.44 3.88 -10.35
CA GLY A 258 5.00 2.49 -10.29
C GLY A 258 6.18 1.52 -10.28
N TYR A 259 6.04 0.44 -9.51
CA TYR A 259 6.96 -0.71 -9.53
C TYR A 259 6.17 -1.98 -9.78
N VAL A 260 6.60 -2.76 -10.76
CA VAL A 260 6.04 -4.09 -11.04
C VAL A 260 6.89 -5.13 -10.33
N LEU A 261 6.30 -5.84 -9.37
CA LEU A 261 6.96 -6.87 -8.59
C LEU A 261 6.54 -8.26 -9.08
N VAL A 262 7.52 -9.16 -9.28
CA VAL A 262 7.31 -10.55 -9.68
C VAL A 262 8.27 -11.45 -8.93
N SER A 263 7.74 -12.47 -8.25
CA SER A 263 8.55 -13.48 -7.54
C SER A 263 9.61 -12.87 -6.60
N GLY A 264 9.27 -11.80 -5.89
CA GLY A 264 10.17 -11.16 -4.93
C GLY A 264 11.22 -10.23 -5.52
N GLU A 265 11.15 -9.92 -6.82
CA GLU A 265 12.07 -9.04 -7.54
C GLU A 265 11.32 -7.90 -8.23
N ILE A 266 11.95 -6.74 -8.39
CA ILE A 266 11.41 -5.64 -9.19
C ILE A 266 11.72 -5.92 -10.66
N ALA A 267 10.67 -6.13 -11.46
CA ALA A 267 10.80 -6.43 -12.88
C ALA A 267 10.79 -5.16 -13.74
N ILE A 268 9.98 -4.17 -13.39
CA ILE A 268 9.84 -2.91 -14.11
C ILE A 268 9.67 -1.78 -13.09
N ALA A 269 10.22 -0.61 -13.37
CA ALA A 269 9.96 0.63 -12.65
C ALA A 269 9.78 1.77 -13.63
N GLY A 270 8.89 2.71 -13.34
CA GLY A 270 8.62 3.85 -14.21
C GLY A 270 7.70 4.87 -13.55
N LYS A 271 7.41 5.97 -14.22
CA LYS A 271 6.33 6.86 -13.81
C LYS A 271 5.00 6.14 -13.93
N GLY A 272 4.03 6.50 -13.10
CA GLY A 272 2.69 5.89 -13.14
C GLY A 272 2.06 5.95 -14.54
N ASP A 273 2.05 7.12 -15.16
CA ASP A 273 1.52 7.34 -16.51
C ASP A 273 2.26 6.51 -17.58
N ASP A 274 3.60 6.47 -17.51
CA ASP A 274 4.41 5.70 -18.47
C ASP A 274 4.11 4.19 -18.38
N LEU A 275 3.82 3.69 -17.19
CA LEU A 275 3.43 2.29 -16.97
C LEU A 275 1.99 2.00 -17.39
N LEU A 276 1.07 2.96 -17.26
CA LEU A 276 -0.29 2.85 -17.77
C LEU A 276 -0.31 2.72 -19.28
N ASP A 277 0.56 3.44 -19.97
CA ASP A 277 0.68 3.43 -21.43
C ASP A 277 1.53 2.27 -21.96
N ASN A 278 2.19 1.51 -21.07
CA ASN A 278 3.03 0.39 -21.48
C ASN A 278 2.19 -0.82 -21.90
N PRO A 279 2.30 -1.29 -23.19
CA PRO A 279 1.46 -2.36 -23.71
C PRO A 279 1.61 -3.69 -22.95
N ASP A 280 2.82 -3.99 -22.47
CA ASP A 280 3.08 -5.23 -21.74
C ASP A 280 2.48 -5.17 -20.31
N VAL A 281 2.59 -4.03 -19.64
CA VAL A 281 1.92 -3.78 -18.35
C VAL A 281 0.41 -3.83 -18.53
N GLY A 282 -0.12 -3.19 -19.60
CA GLY A 282 -1.52 -3.21 -19.97
C GLY A 282 -2.06 -4.64 -20.10
N ARG A 283 -1.40 -5.45 -20.93
CA ARG A 283 -1.79 -6.84 -21.19
C ARG A 283 -1.72 -7.74 -19.95
N LEU A 284 -0.70 -7.56 -19.07
CA LEU A 284 -0.45 -8.48 -17.96
C LEU A 284 -1.15 -8.10 -16.66
N PHE A 285 -1.40 -6.80 -16.43
CA PHE A 285 -1.83 -6.31 -15.13
C PHE A 285 -3.05 -5.37 -15.16
N LEU A 286 -3.41 -4.76 -16.32
CA LEU A 286 -4.50 -3.79 -16.39
C LEU A 286 -5.80 -4.35 -16.98
N GLY A 287 -5.83 -5.63 -17.35
CA GLY A 287 -7.03 -6.30 -17.87
C GLY A 287 -7.31 -5.94 -19.34
N GLY A 288 -6.25 -5.75 -20.14
CA GLY A 288 -6.31 -5.45 -21.58
C GLY A 288 -6.85 -6.58 -22.44
#